data_59af2e0195033500c4a8ebd5d0d8b816
#
_entry.id   59af2e0195033500c4a8ebd5d0d8b816
#
_cell.length_a   1.000
_cell.length_b   1.000
_cell.length_c   1.000
_cell.angle_alpha   90.00
_cell.angle_beta   90.00
_cell.angle_gamma   90.00
#
_symmetry.space_group_name_H-M   'P 1'
#
loop_
_entity.id
_entity.type
_entity.pdbx_description
1 polymer ?
#
loop_
_entity_poly.entity_id
_entity_poly.type
_entity_poly.pdbx_seq_one_letter_code
_entity_poly.pdbx_strand_id
1 'polypeptide(L)'
;AYFASKLGFKIEEKCRRSIKKQSSRIDIVSKERIRDEFIKILRTNKPSIGLVILQKTGLMKIIFPEIHVMYGMDQTKEWHHKDIFAHTMQVVDNSAKLSDKMELRFAALVHDIAKPITRRIDKKKGYTFHGHDAIGEKMIDIVAKRMKLSNDLRDYLKKLTLLHLRPIALVKDVVTDSAVRRLMVAAGENLDDLMTLCRADITTKNPN
;
A
#
# COMPACT_ATOMS: atom_id res chain seq x y z
N ALA A 1 14.87 -10.73 -0.85
CA ALA A 1 13.65 -10.13 -1.42
C ALA A 1 13.97 -9.29 -2.66
N TYR A 2 14.85 -8.28 -2.55
CA TYR A 2 15.19 -7.39 -3.67
C TYR A 2 15.65 -8.11 -4.95
N PHE A 3 16.66 -8.99 -4.86
CA PHE A 3 17.15 -9.74 -6.04
C PHE A 3 16.08 -10.67 -6.65
N ALA A 4 15.18 -11.22 -5.83
CA ALA A 4 14.06 -11.99 -6.35
C ALA A 4 13.11 -11.11 -7.17
N SER A 5 12.79 -9.89 -6.69
CA SER A 5 11.95 -8.93 -7.44
C SER A 5 12.64 -8.40 -8.70
N LYS A 6 13.95 -8.13 -8.63
CA LYS A 6 14.68 -7.49 -9.73
C LYS A 6 15.03 -8.47 -10.85
N LEU A 7 15.45 -9.69 -10.51
CA LEU A 7 16.04 -10.67 -11.42
C LEU A 7 15.17 -11.92 -11.61
N GLY A 8 14.02 -12.01 -10.95
CA GLY A 8 13.15 -13.18 -11.02
C GLY A 8 13.70 -14.42 -10.29
N PHE A 9 14.69 -14.27 -9.42
CA PHE A 9 15.28 -15.40 -8.70
C PHE A 9 14.27 -16.04 -7.75
N LYS A 10 14.24 -17.37 -7.74
CA LYS A 10 13.52 -18.14 -6.73
C LYS A 10 14.43 -18.37 -5.53
N ILE A 11 13.90 -18.10 -4.34
CA ILE A 11 14.59 -18.41 -3.08
C ILE A 11 14.35 -19.89 -2.77
N GLU A 12 15.43 -20.66 -2.59
CA GLU A 12 15.35 -22.05 -2.19
C GLU A 12 14.56 -22.21 -0.89
N GLU A 13 13.78 -23.28 -0.80
CA GLU A 13 12.88 -23.52 0.34
C GLU A 13 13.64 -23.63 1.67
N LYS A 14 14.81 -24.26 1.70
CA LYS A 14 15.69 -24.36 2.88
C LYS A 14 16.14 -22.97 3.33
N CYS A 15 16.55 -22.12 2.38
CA CYS A 15 16.94 -20.73 2.65
C CYS A 15 15.74 -19.93 3.19
N ARG A 16 14.55 -20.06 2.60
CA ARG A 16 13.33 -19.38 3.06
C ARG A 16 12.95 -19.79 4.49
N ARG A 17 13.04 -21.07 4.84
CA ARG A 17 12.81 -21.57 6.21
C ARG A 17 13.84 -21.01 7.19
N SER A 18 15.11 -20.94 6.80
CA SER A 18 16.16 -20.34 7.63
C SER A 18 15.93 -18.86 7.90
N ILE A 19 15.53 -18.10 6.89
CA ILE A 19 15.15 -16.67 7.05
C ILE A 19 14.01 -16.54 8.05
N LYS A 20 12.95 -17.36 7.91
CA LYS A 20 11.80 -17.33 8.83
C LYS A 20 12.22 -17.65 10.26
N LYS A 21 13.06 -18.65 10.46
CA LYS A 21 13.57 -19.04 11.81
C LYS A 21 14.40 -17.93 12.46
N GLN A 22 15.11 -17.14 11.66
CA GLN A 22 16.01 -16.10 12.13
C GLN A 22 15.46 -14.67 11.94
N SER A 23 14.17 -14.53 11.64
CA SER A 23 13.58 -13.22 11.27
C SER A 23 13.76 -12.15 12.36
N SER A 24 13.74 -12.53 13.64
CA SER A 24 13.97 -11.60 14.78
C SER A 24 15.34 -10.93 14.76
N ARG A 25 16.35 -11.55 14.12
CA ARG A 25 17.69 -10.96 14.03
C ARG A 25 17.72 -9.66 13.22
N ILE A 26 16.65 -9.33 12.49
CA ILE A 26 16.59 -8.06 11.77
C ILE A 26 16.58 -6.86 12.71
N ASP A 27 16.23 -7.04 13.98
CA ASP A 27 16.23 -5.95 14.98
C ASP A 27 17.62 -5.38 15.28
N ILE A 28 18.70 -6.13 14.98
CA ILE A 28 20.08 -5.64 15.07
C ILE A 28 20.49 -4.73 13.91
N VAL A 29 19.68 -4.68 12.84
CA VAL A 29 19.94 -3.85 11.66
C VAL A 29 19.33 -2.46 11.89
N SER A 30 20.05 -1.39 11.53
CA SER A 30 19.53 -0.04 11.65
C SER A 30 18.28 0.17 10.81
N LYS A 31 17.36 1.03 11.28
CA LYS A 31 16.08 1.28 10.59
C LYS A 31 16.29 1.93 9.22
N GLU A 32 17.32 2.75 9.08
CA GLU A 32 17.73 3.37 7.82
C GLU A 32 18.13 2.31 6.78
N ARG A 33 18.92 1.32 7.17
CA ARG A 33 19.33 0.23 6.28
C ARG A 33 18.14 -0.65 5.89
N ILE A 34 17.25 -0.93 6.82
CA ILE A 34 16.00 -1.66 6.53
C ILE A 34 15.15 -0.88 5.53
N ARG A 35 14.96 0.44 5.75
CA ARG A 35 14.24 1.33 4.83
C ARG A 35 14.84 1.30 3.44
N ASP A 36 16.15 1.46 3.33
CA ASP A 36 16.83 1.55 2.03
C ASP A 36 16.68 0.25 1.22
N GLU A 37 16.79 -0.90 1.87
CA GLU A 37 16.53 -2.20 1.23
C GLU A 37 15.04 -2.38 0.87
N PHE A 38 14.12 -1.87 1.68
CA PHE A 38 12.69 -1.87 1.38
C PHE A 38 12.36 -0.99 0.17
N ILE A 39 12.94 0.21 0.10
CA ILE A 39 12.81 1.12 -1.04
C ILE A 39 13.35 0.48 -2.34
N LYS A 40 14.46 -0.26 -2.28
CA LYS A 40 14.97 -1.00 -3.45
C LYS A 40 13.94 -1.99 -4.00
N ILE A 41 13.14 -2.63 -3.13
CA ILE A 41 12.06 -3.52 -3.57
C ILE A 41 10.99 -2.73 -4.31
N LEU A 42 10.54 -1.59 -3.77
CA LEU A 42 9.53 -0.73 -4.39
C LEU A 42 9.97 -0.20 -5.77
N ARG A 43 11.26 0.00 -5.97
CA ARG A 43 11.84 0.46 -7.25
C ARG A 43 11.92 -0.62 -8.33
N THR A 44 11.59 -1.88 -8.03
CA THR A 44 11.58 -2.94 -9.05
C THR A 44 10.34 -2.87 -9.93
N ASN A 45 10.38 -3.52 -11.10
CA ASN A 45 9.23 -3.56 -12.03
C ASN A 45 8.04 -4.37 -11.47
N LYS A 46 8.28 -5.25 -10.50
CA LYS A 46 7.25 -6.06 -9.84
C LYS A 46 7.52 -6.14 -8.33
N PRO A 47 7.24 -5.09 -7.58
CA PRO A 47 7.53 -5.01 -6.15
C PRO A 47 6.82 -6.07 -5.32
N SER A 48 5.63 -6.52 -5.76
CA SER A 48 4.84 -7.53 -5.06
C SER A 48 5.63 -8.81 -4.77
N ILE A 49 6.55 -9.21 -5.65
CA ILE A 49 7.39 -10.41 -5.45
C ILE A 49 8.19 -10.29 -4.15
N GLY A 50 8.89 -9.17 -3.95
CA GLY A 50 9.69 -8.94 -2.75
C GLY A 50 8.83 -8.75 -1.49
N LEU A 51 7.72 -8.03 -1.61
CA LEU A 51 6.80 -7.79 -0.51
C LEU A 51 6.14 -9.10 -0.03
N VAL A 52 5.74 -9.98 -0.94
CA VAL A 52 5.21 -11.32 -0.62
C VAL A 52 6.29 -12.20 0.04
N ILE A 53 7.55 -12.10 -0.38
CA ILE A 53 8.65 -12.80 0.28
C ILE A 53 8.81 -12.30 1.72
N LEU A 54 8.80 -10.99 1.96
CA LEU A 54 8.86 -10.43 3.32
C LEU A 54 7.69 -10.94 4.17
N GLN A 55 6.47 -11.02 3.60
CA GLN A 55 5.29 -11.54 4.27
C GLN A 55 5.48 -13.03 4.64
N LYS A 56 5.83 -13.88 3.68
CA LYS A 56 5.98 -15.33 3.88
C LYS A 56 7.12 -15.73 4.81
N THR A 57 8.15 -14.89 4.92
CA THR A 57 9.30 -15.10 5.82
C THR A 57 9.13 -14.51 7.22
N GLY A 58 7.98 -13.83 7.49
CA GLY A 58 7.70 -13.19 8.77
C GLY A 58 8.40 -11.83 8.97
N LEU A 59 9.25 -11.41 8.03
CA LEU A 59 9.96 -10.12 8.10
C LEU A 59 8.99 -8.94 8.02
N MET A 60 7.90 -9.06 7.24
CA MET A 60 6.89 -8.00 7.13
C MET A 60 6.28 -7.65 8.48
N LYS A 61 6.03 -8.64 9.34
CA LYS A 61 5.50 -8.44 10.70
C LYS A 61 6.38 -7.52 11.55
N ILE A 62 7.70 -7.57 11.35
CA ILE A 62 8.67 -6.79 12.13
C ILE A 62 8.90 -5.42 11.48
N ILE A 63 9.04 -5.39 10.16
CA ILE A 63 9.38 -4.18 9.41
C ILE A 63 8.15 -3.27 9.25
N PHE A 64 7.00 -3.86 8.87
CA PHE A 64 5.80 -3.14 8.52
C PHE A 64 4.54 -3.89 9.02
N PRO A 65 4.30 -3.91 10.35
CA PRO A 65 3.21 -4.68 10.94
C PRO A 65 1.83 -4.30 10.41
N GLU A 66 1.62 -3.02 10.02
CA GLU A 66 0.36 -2.56 9.47
C GLU A 66 0.02 -3.24 8.13
N ILE A 67 1.03 -3.47 7.29
CA ILE A 67 0.85 -4.21 6.03
C ILE A 67 0.73 -5.71 6.29
N HIS A 68 1.44 -6.23 7.31
CA HIS A 68 1.37 -7.63 7.66
C HIS A 68 -0.06 -8.07 8.03
N VAL A 69 -0.79 -7.26 8.81
CA VAL A 69 -2.13 -7.60 9.30
C VAL A 69 -3.22 -7.56 8.20
N MET A 70 -2.93 -7.00 7.04
CA MET A 70 -3.83 -7.05 5.88
C MET A 70 -3.95 -8.45 5.28
N TYR A 71 -2.96 -9.32 5.51
CA TYR A 71 -2.89 -10.65 4.93
C TYR A 71 -3.98 -11.57 5.52
N GLY A 72 -4.76 -12.20 4.63
CA GLY A 72 -5.87 -13.05 5.02
C GLY A 72 -7.12 -12.29 5.50
N MET A 73 -7.17 -10.97 5.32
CA MET A 73 -8.32 -10.16 5.70
C MET A 73 -9.18 -9.84 4.46
N ASP A 74 -10.36 -10.44 4.36
CA ASP A 74 -11.28 -10.25 3.24
C ASP A 74 -11.82 -8.82 3.15
N GLN A 75 -11.93 -8.32 1.92
CA GLN A 75 -12.53 -7.00 1.61
C GLN A 75 -14.03 -7.08 1.36
N THR A 76 -14.53 -8.21 0.82
CA THR A 76 -15.93 -8.40 0.45
C THR A 76 -16.44 -9.74 0.94
N LYS A 77 -17.79 -9.86 1.11
CA LYS A 77 -18.44 -11.14 1.41
C LYS A 77 -18.70 -12.00 0.17
N GLU A 78 -18.58 -11.42 -1.01
CA GLU A 78 -18.92 -12.08 -2.28
C GLU A 78 -17.76 -12.92 -2.83
N TRP A 79 -18.07 -13.84 -3.73
CA TRP A 79 -17.30 -14.99 -4.23
C TRP A 79 -15.87 -14.74 -4.78
N HIS A 80 -15.40 -13.53 -4.83
CA HIS A 80 -14.01 -13.19 -5.23
C HIS A 80 -13.23 -12.62 -4.04
N HIS A 81 -12.80 -13.51 -3.16
CA HIS A 81 -12.00 -13.21 -1.97
C HIS A 81 -10.62 -12.65 -2.34
N LYS A 82 -10.54 -11.40 -2.74
CA LYS A 82 -9.25 -10.69 -2.65
C LYS A 82 -9.12 -10.20 -1.23
N ASP A 83 -8.15 -10.75 -0.50
CA ASP A 83 -7.77 -10.17 0.77
C ASP A 83 -7.15 -8.77 0.54
N ILE A 84 -7.16 -7.92 1.57
CA ILE A 84 -6.66 -6.54 1.47
C ILE A 84 -5.18 -6.54 1.06
N PHE A 85 -4.39 -7.51 1.53
CA PHE A 85 -2.98 -7.62 1.17
C PHE A 85 -2.81 -7.93 -0.33
N ALA A 86 -3.54 -8.91 -0.86
CA ALA A 86 -3.46 -9.28 -2.28
C ALA A 86 -3.91 -8.12 -3.18
N HIS A 87 -4.95 -7.38 -2.80
CA HIS A 87 -5.35 -6.15 -3.47
C HIS A 87 -4.21 -5.12 -3.46
N THR A 88 -3.66 -4.80 -2.29
CA THR A 88 -2.56 -3.84 -2.14
C THR A 88 -1.35 -4.23 -3.00
N MET A 89 -0.98 -5.52 -3.04
CA MET A 89 0.11 -6.01 -3.91
C MET A 89 -0.17 -5.75 -5.38
N GLN A 90 -1.41 -5.92 -5.83
CA GLN A 90 -1.81 -5.63 -7.21
C GLN A 90 -1.75 -4.12 -7.50
N VAL A 91 -2.21 -3.27 -6.58
CA VAL A 91 -2.14 -1.81 -6.71
C VAL A 91 -0.70 -1.33 -6.81
N VAL A 92 0.21 -1.87 -5.99
CA VAL A 92 1.65 -1.56 -6.05
C VAL A 92 2.26 -1.97 -7.40
N ASP A 93 1.93 -3.16 -7.91
CA ASP A 93 2.42 -3.60 -9.23
C ASP A 93 1.82 -2.75 -10.37
N ASN A 94 0.55 -2.35 -10.27
CA ASN A 94 -0.07 -1.46 -11.25
C ASN A 94 0.58 -0.08 -11.22
N SER A 95 0.86 0.49 -10.04
CA SER A 95 1.55 1.76 -9.92
C SER A 95 2.96 1.70 -10.51
N ALA A 96 3.66 0.57 -10.36
CA ALA A 96 4.98 0.36 -10.93
C ALA A 96 4.99 0.30 -12.47
N LYS A 97 3.85 -0.06 -13.09
CA LYS A 97 3.68 0.00 -14.55
C LYS A 97 3.35 1.40 -15.06
N LEU A 98 2.70 2.21 -14.22
CA LEU A 98 2.20 3.54 -14.59
C LEU A 98 3.21 4.65 -14.30
N SER A 99 4.14 4.42 -13.37
CA SER A 99 5.11 5.45 -12.95
C SER A 99 6.39 4.85 -12.39
N ASP A 100 7.50 5.53 -12.65
CA ASP A 100 8.80 5.19 -12.06
C ASP A 100 9.03 5.85 -10.69
N LYS A 101 8.10 6.73 -10.24
CA LYS A 101 8.20 7.40 -8.94
C LYS A 101 8.06 6.39 -7.79
N MET A 102 9.12 6.25 -6.99
CA MET A 102 9.15 5.37 -5.82
C MET A 102 8.11 5.82 -4.78
N GLU A 103 7.95 7.12 -4.62
CA GLU A 103 7.01 7.76 -3.70
C GLU A 103 5.57 7.34 -4.01
N LEU A 104 5.19 7.28 -5.29
CA LEU A 104 3.87 6.83 -5.73
C LEU A 104 3.64 5.34 -5.46
N ARG A 105 4.67 4.51 -5.68
CA ARG A 105 4.61 3.08 -5.36
C ARG A 105 4.50 2.84 -3.85
N PHE A 106 5.12 3.70 -3.05
CA PHE A 106 4.96 3.67 -1.60
C PHE A 106 3.54 4.12 -1.21
N ALA A 107 3.00 5.18 -1.82
CA ALA A 107 1.62 5.60 -1.60
C ALA A 107 0.64 4.46 -1.95
N ALA A 108 0.85 3.76 -3.06
CA ALA A 108 0.09 2.57 -3.44
C ALA A 108 0.17 1.43 -2.39
N LEU A 109 1.28 1.29 -1.68
CA LEU A 109 1.42 0.29 -0.61
C LEU A 109 0.61 0.68 0.63
N VAL A 110 0.49 1.97 0.95
CA VAL A 110 -0.08 2.44 2.22
C VAL A 110 -1.47 3.07 2.09
N HIS A 111 -2.04 3.24 0.87
CA HIS A 111 -3.32 3.93 0.67
C HIS A 111 -4.44 3.37 1.54
N ASP A 112 -4.45 2.06 1.75
CA ASP A 112 -5.45 1.30 2.50
C ASP A 112 -4.96 0.85 3.90
N ILE A 113 -3.90 1.45 4.43
CA ILE A 113 -3.21 1.01 5.65
C ILE A 113 -4.12 0.90 6.89
N ALA A 114 -5.19 1.68 6.95
CA ALA A 114 -6.13 1.67 8.07
C ALA A 114 -7.34 0.74 7.86
N LYS A 115 -7.50 0.07 6.72
CA LYS A 115 -8.61 -0.88 6.51
C LYS A 115 -8.71 -1.95 7.62
N PRO A 116 -7.60 -2.55 8.09
CA PRO A 116 -7.68 -3.55 9.16
C PRO A 116 -8.35 -3.04 10.44
N ILE A 117 -8.04 -1.82 10.86
CA ILE A 117 -8.57 -1.27 12.14
C ILE A 117 -9.91 -0.58 11.99
N THR A 118 -10.31 -0.22 10.76
CA THR A 118 -11.61 0.41 10.46
C THR A 118 -12.66 -0.57 10.00
N ARG A 119 -12.30 -1.84 9.80
CA ARG A 119 -13.20 -2.89 9.33
C ARG A 119 -14.40 -3.06 10.28
N ARG A 120 -15.61 -2.99 9.73
CA ARG A 120 -16.89 -3.27 10.41
C ARG A 120 -17.71 -4.19 9.53
N ILE A 121 -18.66 -4.89 10.14
CA ILE A 121 -19.62 -5.73 9.44
C ILE A 121 -20.96 -5.01 9.43
N ASP A 122 -21.41 -4.62 8.26
CA ASP A 122 -22.77 -4.13 8.03
C ASP A 122 -23.65 -5.29 7.55
N LYS A 123 -24.90 -5.38 8.07
CA LYS A 123 -25.82 -6.48 7.74
C LYS A 123 -26.22 -6.50 6.26
N LYS A 124 -26.30 -5.32 5.61
CA LYS A 124 -26.72 -5.17 4.21
C LYS A 124 -25.53 -5.06 3.24
N LYS A 125 -24.48 -4.32 3.62
CA LYS A 125 -23.34 -4.00 2.75
C LYS A 125 -22.15 -4.94 2.92
N GLY A 126 -22.14 -5.82 3.91
CA GLY A 126 -21.00 -6.68 4.20
C GLY A 126 -19.89 -5.94 4.96
N TYR A 127 -18.63 -6.08 4.51
CA TYR A 127 -17.52 -5.36 5.14
C TYR A 127 -17.50 -3.89 4.71
N THR A 128 -17.34 -3.01 5.69
CA THR A 128 -17.21 -1.56 5.49
C THR A 128 -15.95 -1.05 6.19
N PHE A 129 -15.37 0.03 5.67
CA PHE A 129 -14.07 0.58 6.10
C PHE A 129 -14.15 2.11 6.22
N HIS A 130 -15.24 2.64 6.82
CA HIS A 130 -15.47 4.08 6.90
C HIS A 130 -14.33 4.80 7.62
N GLY A 131 -13.83 5.88 7.03
CA GLY A 131 -12.80 6.75 7.59
C GLY A 131 -11.38 6.15 7.54
N HIS A 132 -11.15 5.07 6.76
CA HIS A 132 -9.81 4.50 6.64
C HIS A 132 -8.81 5.45 5.98
N ASP A 133 -9.27 6.37 5.16
CA ASP A 133 -8.48 7.45 4.57
C ASP A 133 -7.91 8.41 5.64
N ALA A 134 -8.78 8.96 6.50
CA ALA A 134 -8.39 9.90 7.55
C ALA A 134 -7.58 9.23 8.68
N ILE A 135 -7.91 7.98 9.02
CA ILE A 135 -7.15 7.23 10.02
C ILE A 135 -5.81 6.78 9.43
N GLY A 136 -5.79 6.37 8.16
CA GLY A 136 -4.58 6.01 7.43
C GLY A 136 -3.59 7.16 7.35
N GLU A 137 -4.08 8.35 7.07
CA GLU A 137 -3.27 9.58 7.09
C GLU A 137 -2.50 9.74 8.41
N LYS A 138 -3.16 9.55 9.55
CA LYS A 138 -2.52 9.63 10.87
C LYS A 138 -1.55 8.48 11.13
N MET A 139 -1.83 7.28 10.63
CA MET A 139 -0.94 6.13 10.79
C MET A 139 0.40 6.32 10.05
N ILE A 140 0.43 7.11 8.97
CA ILE A 140 1.66 7.42 8.23
C ILE A 140 2.72 8.10 9.13
N ASP A 141 2.32 8.91 10.11
CA ASP A 141 3.28 9.53 11.04
C ASP A 141 4.04 8.47 11.85
N ILE A 142 3.36 7.42 12.29
CA ILE A 142 3.96 6.30 13.04
C ILE A 142 4.92 5.52 12.12
N VAL A 143 4.50 5.24 10.89
CA VAL A 143 5.32 4.56 9.88
C VAL A 143 6.57 5.37 9.57
N ALA A 144 6.40 6.68 9.31
CA ALA A 144 7.50 7.58 8.97
C ALA A 144 8.56 7.64 10.09
N LYS A 145 8.12 7.76 11.34
CA LYS A 145 9.01 7.74 12.51
C LYS A 145 9.77 6.42 12.61
N ARG A 146 9.07 5.28 12.49
CA ARG A 146 9.67 3.94 12.60
C ARG A 146 10.66 3.65 11.48
N MET A 147 10.30 3.99 10.24
CA MET A 147 11.13 3.75 9.06
C MET A 147 12.11 4.87 8.76
N LYS A 148 12.16 5.91 9.57
CA LYS A 148 13.05 7.07 9.35
C LYS A 148 12.86 7.70 7.96
N LEU A 149 11.60 7.89 7.54
CA LEU A 149 11.28 8.57 6.29
C LEU A 149 11.56 10.08 6.43
N SER A 150 11.86 10.75 5.30
CA SER A 150 11.93 12.21 5.26
C SER A 150 10.55 12.85 5.48
N ASN A 151 10.53 14.10 5.92
CA ASN A 151 9.28 14.85 6.08
C ASN A 151 8.52 14.96 4.76
N ASP A 152 9.22 15.24 3.66
CA ASP A 152 8.60 15.37 2.32
C ASP A 152 7.90 14.08 1.91
N LEU A 153 8.55 12.92 2.08
CA LEU A 153 7.95 11.63 1.78
C LEU A 153 6.77 11.34 2.70
N ARG A 154 6.88 11.62 4.01
CA ARG A 154 5.78 11.46 4.95
C ARG A 154 4.56 12.28 4.51
N ASP A 155 4.74 13.56 4.22
CA ASP A 155 3.66 14.49 3.88
C ASP A 155 3.02 14.14 2.54
N TYR A 156 3.82 13.69 1.58
CA TYR A 156 3.35 13.12 0.32
C TYR A 156 2.45 11.88 0.57
N LEU A 157 2.92 10.92 1.35
CA LEU A 157 2.15 9.70 1.66
C LEU A 157 0.85 10.03 2.40
N LYS A 158 0.89 10.94 3.37
CA LYS A 158 -0.29 11.43 4.10
C LYS A 158 -1.33 12.02 3.14
N LYS A 159 -0.89 12.92 2.25
CA LYS A 159 -1.78 13.57 1.28
C LYS A 159 -2.46 12.56 0.35
N LEU A 160 -1.70 11.65 -0.26
CA LEU A 160 -2.27 10.67 -1.17
C LEU A 160 -3.19 9.67 -0.44
N THR A 161 -2.81 9.21 0.76
CA THR A 161 -3.65 8.32 1.57
C THR A 161 -4.98 8.99 1.95
N LEU A 162 -4.97 10.27 2.32
CA LEU A 162 -6.19 11.01 2.67
C LEU A 162 -7.11 11.25 1.46
N LEU A 163 -6.52 11.44 0.28
CA LEU A 163 -7.26 11.88 -0.90
C LEU A 163 -7.66 10.75 -1.87
N HIS A 164 -7.12 9.52 -1.72
CA HIS A 164 -7.22 8.47 -2.74
C HIS A 164 -8.65 8.11 -3.15
N LEU A 165 -9.63 8.24 -2.26
CA LEU A 165 -11.04 7.96 -2.56
C LEU A 165 -11.77 9.11 -3.26
N ARG A 166 -11.25 10.34 -3.16
CA ARG A 166 -11.98 11.52 -3.64
C ARG A 166 -12.20 11.55 -5.15
N PRO A 167 -11.21 11.20 -6.01
CA PRO A 167 -11.44 11.16 -7.45
C PRO A 167 -12.55 10.19 -7.85
N ILE A 168 -12.59 8.99 -7.23
CA ILE A 168 -13.63 7.97 -7.51
C ILE A 168 -15.01 8.44 -7.03
N ALA A 169 -15.08 9.13 -5.91
CA ALA A 169 -16.33 9.69 -5.40
C ALA A 169 -16.92 10.73 -6.36
N LEU A 170 -16.07 11.56 -7.00
CA LEU A 170 -16.52 12.55 -7.97
C LEU A 170 -17.15 11.93 -9.22
N VAL A 171 -16.77 10.70 -9.61
CA VAL A 171 -17.34 10.04 -10.81
C VAL A 171 -18.75 9.48 -10.55
N LYS A 172 -19.12 9.23 -9.30
CA LYS A 172 -20.39 8.57 -8.93
C LYS A 172 -21.57 9.53 -8.78
N ASP A 173 -21.30 10.80 -8.52
CA ASP A 173 -22.33 11.81 -8.25
C ASP A 173 -22.35 12.90 -9.34
N VAL A 174 -23.39 13.77 -9.33
CA VAL A 174 -23.41 14.96 -10.17
C VAL A 174 -22.24 15.87 -9.74
N VAL A 175 -21.19 15.86 -10.55
CA VAL A 175 -19.96 16.59 -10.28
C VAL A 175 -20.20 18.08 -10.42
N THR A 176 -19.92 18.86 -9.36
CA THR A 176 -19.91 20.32 -9.43
C THR A 176 -18.48 20.83 -9.63
N ASP A 177 -18.33 21.92 -10.38
CA ASP A 177 -17.02 22.60 -10.58
C ASP A 177 -16.34 22.90 -9.24
N SER A 178 -17.10 23.27 -8.22
CA SER A 178 -16.57 23.55 -6.90
C SER A 178 -15.97 22.31 -6.23
N ALA A 179 -16.52 21.12 -6.45
CA ALA A 179 -15.98 19.87 -5.93
C ALA A 179 -14.66 19.50 -6.62
N VAL A 180 -14.59 19.68 -7.94
CA VAL A 180 -13.35 19.48 -8.72
C VAL A 180 -12.27 20.45 -8.26
N ARG A 181 -12.59 21.75 -8.15
CA ARG A 181 -11.63 22.77 -7.67
C ARG A 181 -11.11 22.47 -6.27
N ARG A 182 -11.96 22.02 -5.33
CA ARG A 182 -11.53 21.62 -3.98
C ARG A 182 -10.55 20.45 -4.03
N LEU A 183 -10.78 19.46 -4.89
CA LEU A 183 -9.84 18.36 -5.07
C LEU A 183 -8.50 18.84 -5.63
N MET A 184 -8.53 19.67 -6.69
CA MET A 184 -7.32 20.23 -7.28
C MET A 184 -6.49 21.02 -6.28
N VAL A 185 -7.14 21.89 -5.49
CA VAL A 185 -6.47 22.68 -4.43
C VAL A 185 -5.89 21.76 -3.34
N ALA A 186 -6.64 20.74 -2.90
CA ALA A 186 -6.18 19.82 -1.86
C ALA A 186 -4.99 18.96 -2.33
N ALA A 187 -5.01 18.50 -3.57
CA ALA A 187 -3.93 17.70 -4.16
C ALA A 187 -2.70 18.56 -4.50
N GLY A 188 -2.93 19.82 -4.97
CA GLY A 188 -1.87 20.71 -5.40
C GLY A 188 -1.00 20.08 -6.48
N GLU A 189 0.31 20.18 -6.33
CA GLU A 189 1.31 19.59 -7.24
C GLU A 189 1.24 18.06 -7.39
N ASN A 190 0.57 17.37 -6.45
CA ASN A 190 0.45 15.91 -6.46
C ASN A 190 -0.83 15.41 -7.17
N LEU A 191 -1.54 16.26 -7.92
CA LEU A 191 -2.80 15.88 -8.57
C LEU A 191 -2.61 14.73 -9.56
N ASP A 192 -1.58 14.79 -10.40
CA ASP A 192 -1.30 13.75 -11.40
C ASP A 192 -0.93 12.42 -10.74
N ASP A 193 -0.17 12.47 -9.65
CA ASP A 193 0.19 11.29 -8.87
C ASP A 193 -1.05 10.70 -8.19
N LEU A 194 -1.95 11.53 -7.67
CA LEU A 194 -3.23 11.09 -7.10
C LEU A 194 -4.11 10.39 -8.14
N MET A 195 -4.22 10.96 -9.34
CA MET A 195 -4.98 10.33 -10.44
C MET A 195 -4.34 9.02 -10.89
N THR A 196 -3.00 8.95 -10.90
CA THR A 196 -2.27 7.72 -11.23
C THR A 196 -2.47 6.65 -10.15
N LEU A 197 -2.48 7.02 -8.85
CA LEU A 197 -2.82 6.13 -7.76
C LEU A 197 -4.23 5.56 -7.92
N CYS A 198 -5.21 6.40 -8.22
CA CYS A 198 -6.59 5.96 -8.45
C CYS A 198 -6.71 4.98 -9.62
N ARG A 199 -5.98 5.20 -10.73
CA ARG A 199 -5.92 4.24 -11.86
C ARG A 199 -5.31 2.91 -11.42
N ALA A 200 -4.26 2.95 -10.61
CA ALA A 200 -3.60 1.74 -10.11
C ALA A 200 -4.53 0.94 -9.19
N ASP A 201 -5.38 1.62 -8.42
CA ASP A 201 -6.32 1.04 -7.46
C ASP A 201 -7.52 0.33 -8.13
N ILE A 202 -7.83 0.67 -9.38
CA ILE A 202 -8.85 -0.04 -10.16
C ILE A 202 -8.34 -1.44 -10.51
N THR A 203 -8.69 -2.42 -9.67
CA THR A 203 -8.24 -3.82 -9.84
C THR A 203 -9.35 -4.76 -10.34
N THR A 204 -10.56 -4.25 -10.55
CA THR A 204 -11.68 -5.00 -11.12
C THR A 204 -11.62 -5.00 -12.65
N LYS A 205 -11.86 -6.17 -13.25
CA LYS A 205 -11.97 -6.34 -14.72
C LYS A 205 -13.36 -5.98 -15.25
N ASN A 206 -14.12 -5.13 -14.57
CA ASN A 206 -15.43 -4.77 -15.08
C ASN A 206 -15.27 -3.70 -16.15
N PRO A 207 -15.59 -3.97 -17.44
CA PRO A 207 -15.44 -3.01 -18.52
C PRO A 207 -16.58 -1.98 -18.59
N ASN A 208 -17.48 -1.94 -17.61
CA ASN A 208 -18.60 -1.00 -17.51
C ASN A 208 -18.36 0.06 -16.44
#